data_19aea91386f94841c79614e5e4729470
#
_entry.id   19aea91386f94841c79614e5e4729470
#
_cell.length_a   1.000
_cell.length_b   1.000
_cell.length_c   1.000
_cell.angle_alpha   90.00
_cell.angle_beta   90.00
_cell.angle_gamma   90.00
#
_symmetry.space_group_name_H-M   'P 1'
#
loop_
_entity.id
_entity.type
_entity.pdbx_description
1 polymer ?
#
loop_
_entity_poly.entity_id
_entity_poly.type
_entity_poly.pdbx_seq_one_letter_code
_entity_poly.pdbx_strand_id
1 'polypeptide(L)'
;AAVAAVTAFFAAVSGFWYLYSPRKVDFYHSLPVKRSGLFLHRVLLAVLYYLVPYVIMEFAAVCIGAARGYYSLSIMKKALILLVLHLLMYLLVYFSTVLVIACTGTMLMGALAWAGLFTYSIILAVMLQLSGHLFFDTWYEGSYGILAAVRNLGSPLMVIVSFIDRYSSGSFGKQLLILILTLFIMAALSWMAFCRRRSENTGKALVYTWMEPVLSALITIPSGLG
;
A
#
# COMPACT_ATOMS: atom_id res chain seq x y z
N ALA A 1 -8.61 -4.50 9.41
CA ALA A 1 -7.54 -3.76 8.70
C ALA A 1 -6.22 -4.54 8.70
N ALA A 2 -5.67 -4.95 9.87
CA ALA A 2 -4.36 -5.64 9.94
C ALA A 2 -4.33 -6.94 9.11
N VAL A 3 -5.34 -7.80 9.24
CA VAL A 3 -5.46 -9.03 8.45
C VAL A 3 -5.50 -8.73 6.95
N ALA A 4 -6.25 -7.72 6.51
CA ALA A 4 -6.29 -7.29 5.12
C ALA A 4 -4.92 -6.83 4.60
N ALA A 5 -4.14 -6.10 5.42
CA ALA A 5 -2.80 -5.67 5.05
C ALA A 5 -1.82 -6.85 4.90
N VAL A 6 -1.85 -7.80 5.84
CA VAL A 6 -0.99 -9.00 5.80
C VAL A 6 -1.34 -9.87 4.60
N THR A 7 -2.62 -10.14 4.36
CA THR A 7 -3.05 -10.94 3.20
C THR A 7 -2.74 -10.24 1.89
N ALA A 8 -2.87 -8.91 1.79
CA ALA A 8 -2.49 -8.13 0.62
C ALA A 8 -1.00 -8.25 0.31
N PHE A 9 -0.15 -8.15 1.33
CA PHE A 9 1.29 -8.32 1.19
C PHE A 9 1.64 -9.70 0.62
N PHE A 10 1.15 -10.78 1.24
CA PHE A 10 1.42 -12.13 0.78
C PHE A 10 0.84 -12.41 -0.61
N ALA A 11 -0.34 -11.91 -0.93
CA ALA A 11 -0.94 -12.04 -2.26
C ALA A 11 -0.09 -11.32 -3.33
N ALA A 12 0.41 -10.12 -3.05
CA ALA A 12 1.28 -9.38 -3.96
C ALA A 12 2.63 -10.10 -4.15
N VAL A 13 3.26 -10.52 -3.05
CA VAL A 13 4.54 -11.24 -3.10
C VAL A 13 4.37 -12.54 -3.87
N SER A 14 3.39 -13.39 -3.55
CA SER A 14 3.17 -14.67 -4.25
C SER A 14 2.88 -14.48 -5.74
N GLY A 15 2.10 -13.46 -6.09
CA GLY A 15 1.74 -13.15 -7.46
C GLY A 15 2.90 -12.66 -8.32
N PHE A 16 3.82 -11.89 -7.74
CA PHE A 16 4.88 -11.21 -8.48
C PHE A 16 6.31 -11.66 -8.11
N TRP A 17 6.47 -12.67 -7.25
CA TRP A 17 7.76 -13.24 -6.87
C TRP A 17 8.64 -13.65 -8.05
N TYR A 18 8.03 -14.11 -9.14
CA TYR A 18 8.75 -14.52 -10.33
C TYR A 18 9.61 -13.41 -10.94
N LEU A 19 9.30 -12.14 -10.66
CA LEU A 19 10.06 -10.99 -11.15
C LEU A 19 11.49 -10.92 -10.58
N TYR A 20 11.80 -11.63 -9.52
CA TYR A 20 13.14 -11.72 -8.94
C TYR A 20 14.00 -12.86 -9.51
N SER A 21 13.42 -13.72 -10.38
CA SER A 21 14.13 -14.83 -11.00
C SER A 21 14.25 -14.62 -12.50
N PRO A 22 15.47 -14.46 -13.07
CA PRO A 22 15.67 -14.24 -14.51
C PRO A 22 14.99 -15.32 -15.36
N ARG A 23 15.21 -16.59 -15.02
CA ARG A 23 14.63 -17.74 -15.76
C ARG A 23 13.10 -17.70 -15.81
N LYS A 24 12.45 -17.29 -14.71
CA LYS A 24 10.99 -17.20 -14.66
C LYS A 24 10.48 -15.98 -15.41
N VAL A 25 11.19 -14.85 -15.34
CA VAL A 25 10.84 -13.64 -16.10
C VAL A 25 10.87 -13.93 -17.60
N ASP A 26 11.92 -14.56 -18.11
CA ASP A 26 12.05 -14.90 -19.52
C ASP A 26 10.93 -15.85 -19.97
N PHE A 27 10.58 -16.85 -19.16
CA PHE A 27 9.45 -17.74 -19.43
C PHE A 27 8.13 -16.97 -19.52
N TYR A 28 7.79 -16.12 -18.53
CA TYR A 28 6.53 -15.37 -18.57
C TYR A 28 6.48 -14.32 -19.67
N HIS A 29 7.63 -13.76 -20.07
CA HIS A 29 7.72 -12.77 -21.14
C HIS A 29 7.73 -13.40 -22.54
N SER A 30 8.03 -14.69 -22.68
CA SER A 30 7.93 -15.43 -23.93
C SER A 30 6.50 -15.89 -24.26
N LEU A 31 5.57 -15.81 -23.30
CA LEU A 31 4.17 -16.16 -23.54
C LEU A 31 3.52 -15.17 -24.51
N PRO A 32 2.65 -15.63 -25.43
CA PRO A 32 1.95 -14.78 -26.40
C PRO A 32 0.81 -13.98 -25.75
N VAL A 33 1.07 -13.37 -24.60
CA VAL A 33 0.10 -12.59 -23.81
C VAL A 33 0.62 -11.18 -23.59
N LYS A 34 -0.24 -10.19 -23.75
CA LYS A 34 0.13 -8.79 -23.44
C LYS A 34 0.46 -8.65 -21.95
N ARG A 35 1.52 -7.90 -21.61
CA ARG A 35 1.94 -7.64 -20.23
C ARG A 35 0.83 -7.06 -19.37
N SER A 36 0.02 -6.16 -19.93
CA SER A 36 -1.17 -5.62 -19.27
C SER A 36 -2.20 -6.68 -18.90
N GLY A 37 -2.41 -7.67 -19.77
CA GLY A 37 -3.31 -8.80 -19.50
C GLY A 37 -2.78 -9.69 -18.37
N LEU A 38 -1.48 -9.97 -18.37
CA LEU A 38 -0.83 -10.74 -17.28
C LEU A 38 -0.96 -10.02 -15.93
N PHE A 39 -0.74 -8.71 -15.92
CA PHE A 39 -0.93 -7.88 -14.71
C PHE A 39 -2.37 -7.95 -14.21
N LEU A 40 -3.34 -7.70 -15.08
CA LEU A 40 -4.76 -7.70 -14.72
C LEU A 40 -5.21 -9.06 -14.17
N HIS A 41 -4.79 -10.16 -14.81
CA HIS A 41 -5.09 -11.50 -14.33
C HIS A 41 -4.56 -11.75 -12.92
N ARG A 42 -3.32 -11.31 -12.62
CA ARG A 42 -2.74 -11.43 -11.27
C ARG A 42 -3.49 -10.59 -10.24
N VAL A 43 -3.88 -9.37 -10.61
CA VAL A 43 -4.69 -8.50 -9.74
C VAL A 43 -6.06 -9.15 -9.45
N LEU A 44 -6.74 -9.65 -10.48
CA LEU A 44 -8.05 -10.31 -10.31
C LEU A 44 -7.95 -11.53 -9.39
N LEU A 45 -6.94 -12.38 -9.58
CA LEU A 45 -6.72 -13.53 -8.69
C LEU A 45 -6.47 -13.09 -7.25
N ALA A 46 -5.66 -12.06 -7.02
CA ALA A 46 -5.38 -11.55 -5.69
C ALA A 46 -6.65 -11.00 -5.01
N VAL A 47 -7.49 -10.28 -5.76
CA VAL A 47 -8.78 -9.80 -5.26
C VAL A 47 -9.70 -10.97 -4.91
N LEU A 48 -9.79 -11.99 -5.74
CA LEU A 48 -10.60 -13.18 -5.49
C LEU A 48 -10.12 -13.95 -4.25
N TYR A 49 -8.81 -14.12 -4.07
CA TYR A 49 -8.24 -14.78 -2.89
C TYR A 49 -8.60 -14.09 -1.57
N TYR A 50 -8.78 -12.77 -1.60
CA TYR A 50 -9.22 -12.02 -0.44
C TYR A 50 -10.75 -11.97 -0.31
N LEU A 51 -11.44 -11.64 -1.40
CA LEU A 51 -12.86 -11.35 -1.41
C LEU A 51 -13.70 -12.62 -1.09
N VAL A 52 -13.34 -13.77 -1.68
CA VAL A 52 -14.12 -15.01 -1.50
C VAL A 52 -14.16 -15.47 -0.03
N PRO A 53 -13.03 -15.64 0.67
CA PRO A 53 -13.04 -15.99 2.09
C PRO A 53 -13.72 -14.93 2.95
N TYR A 54 -13.52 -13.65 2.64
CA TYR A 54 -14.12 -12.55 3.39
C TYR A 54 -15.65 -12.59 3.30
N VAL A 55 -16.21 -12.73 2.10
CA VAL A 55 -17.68 -12.83 1.88
C VAL A 55 -18.27 -14.05 2.57
N ILE A 56 -17.59 -15.20 2.52
CA ILE A 56 -18.03 -16.42 3.19
C ILE A 56 -18.11 -16.20 4.71
N MET A 57 -17.08 -15.61 5.30
CA MET A 57 -17.03 -15.33 6.73
C MET A 57 -18.08 -14.30 7.16
N GLU A 58 -18.27 -13.24 6.36
CA GLU A 58 -19.27 -12.20 6.60
C GLU A 58 -20.70 -12.80 6.54
N PHE A 59 -20.96 -13.62 5.53
CA PHE A 59 -22.23 -14.31 5.38
C PHE A 59 -22.51 -15.25 6.56
N ALA A 60 -21.52 -16.04 6.99
CA ALA A 60 -21.63 -16.89 8.17
C ALA A 60 -21.94 -16.09 9.44
N ALA A 61 -21.27 -14.95 9.64
CA ALA A 61 -21.51 -14.06 10.78
C ALA A 61 -22.95 -13.52 10.79
N VAL A 62 -23.46 -13.10 9.61
CA VAL A 62 -24.84 -12.61 9.46
C VAL A 62 -25.85 -13.73 9.75
N CYS A 63 -25.62 -14.96 9.26
CA CYS A 63 -26.48 -16.12 9.53
C CYS A 63 -26.54 -16.46 11.03
N ILE A 64 -25.39 -16.47 11.71
CA ILE A 64 -25.32 -16.71 13.16
C ILE A 64 -26.05 -15.61 13.93
N GLY A 65 -25.87 -14.34 13.53
CA GLY A 65 -26.58 -13.21 14.11
C GLY A 65 -28.09 -13.32 13.94
N ALA A 66 -28.56 -13.71 12.75
CA ALA A 66 -29.97 -13.93 12.45
C ALA A 66 -30.59 -15.07 13.29
N ALA A 67 -29.87 -16.18 13.43
CA ALA A 67 -30.29 -17.31 14.26
C ALA A 67 -30.45 -16.94 15.74
N ARG A 68 -29.70 -15.93 16.22
CA ARG A 68 -29.80 -15.40 17.59
C ARG A 68 -30.79 -14.25 17.75
N GLY A 69 -31.54 -13.90 16.71
CA GLY A 69 -32.54 -12.84 16.75
C GLY A 69 -31.98 -11.40 16.58
N TYR A 70 -30.70 -11.24 16.30
CA TYR A 70 -30.03 -9.92 16.10
C TYR A 70 -30.07 -9.44 14.65
N TYR A 71 -30.98 -9.96 13.82
CA TYR A 71 -31.07 -9.55 12.43
C TYR A 71 -31.72 -8.16 12.31
N SER A 72 -31.01 -7.22 11.67
CA SER A 72 -31.59 -5.95 11.23
C SER A 72 -30.95 -5.49 9.90
N LEU A 73 -31.73 -4.80 9.09
CA LEU A 73 -31.28 -4.25 7.81
C LEU A 73 -30.09 -3.27 7.99
N SER A 74 -30.02 -2.59 9.14
CA SER A 74 -28.92 -1.69 9.48
C SER A 74 -27.58 -2.44 9.66
N ILE A 75 -27.61 -3.65 10.21
CA ILE A 75 -26.42 -4.49 10.36
C ILE A 75 -25.89 -4.92 9.00
N MET A 76 -26.79 -5.34 8.10
CA MET A 76 -26.39 -5.73 6.74
C MET A 76 -25.77 -4.58 5.94
N LYS A 77 -26.35 -3.38 6.05
CA LYS A 77 -25.74 -2.17 5.43
C LYS A 77 -24.35 -1.86 5.99
N LYS A 78 -24.15 -1.96 7.31
CA LYS A 78 -22.85 -1.76 7.94
C LYS A 78 -21.82 -2.82 7.49
N ALA A 79 -22.22 -4.08 7.41
CA ALA A 79 -21.38 -5.16 6.92
C ALA A 79 -20.88 -4.91 5.49
N LEU A 80 -21.78 -4.51 4.59
CA LEU A 80 -21.43 -4.17 3.21
C LEU A 80 -20.46 -2.97 3.12
N ILE A 81 -20.68 -1.93 3.91
CA ILE A 81 -19.77 -0.77 3.97
C ILE A 81 -18.39 -1.22 4.46
N LEU A 82 -18.32 -2.03 5.51
CA LEU A 82 -17.06 -2.54 6.04
C LEU A 82 -16.32 -3.42 5.03
N LEU A 83 -17.03 -4.25 4.26
CA LEU A 83 -16.45 -5.03 3.17
C LEU A 83 -15.75 -4.12 2.15
N VAL A 84 -16.46 -3.09 1.68
CA VAL A 84 -15.88 -2.13 0.69
C VAL A 84 -14.66 -1.42 1.27
N LEU A 85 -14.73 -0.95 2.51
CA LEU A 85 -13.62 -0.26 3.17
C LEU A 85 -12.39 -1.17 3.36
N HIS A 86 -12.60 -2.41 3.79
CA HIS A 86 -11.53 -3.39 3.92
C HIS A 86 -10.90 -3.75 2.56
N LEU A 87 -11.72 -3.85 1.51
CA LEU A 87 -11.24 -4.08 0.16
C LEU A 87 -10.37 -2.91 -0.35
N LEU A 88 -10.76 -1.67 -0.08
CA LEU A 88 -9.96 -0.49 -0.44
C LEU A 88 -8.60 -0.50 0.27
N MET A 89 -8.57 -0.81 1.57
CA MET A 89 -7.32 -0.93 2.34
C MET A 89 -6.44 -2.08 1.82
N TYR A 90 -7.05 -3.23 1.52
CA TYR A 90 -6.37 -4.37 0.91
C TYR A 90 -5.70 -3.98 -0.42
N LEU A 91 -6.44 -3.34 -1.32
CA LEU A 91 -5.94 -2.91 -2.63
C LEU A 91 -4.81 -1.88 -2.50
N LEU A 92 -4.89 -0.96 -1.54
CA LEU A 92 -3.84 0.04 -1.32
C LEU A 92 -2.51 -0.62 -0.94
N VAL A 93 -2.53 -1.55 0.01
CA VAL A 93 -1.32 -2.29 0.41
C VAL A 93 -0.83 -3.19 -0.73
N TYR A 94 -1.75 -3.85 -1.43
CA TYR A 94 -1.43 -4.71 -2.57
C TYR A 94 -0.69 -3.94 -3.67
N PHE A 95 -1.25 -2.84 -4.17
CA PHE A 95 -0.62 -2.06 -5.24
C PHE A 95 0.68 -1.39 -4.79
N SER A 96 0.77 -0.94 -3.54
CA SER A 96 2.03 -0.43 -2.97
C SER A 96 3.12 -1.50 -2.96
N THR A 97 2.79 -2.74 -2.58
CA THR A 97 3.72 -3.87 -2.59
C THR A 97 4.11 -4.27 -4.01
N VAL A 98 3.16 -4.33 -4.94
CA VAL A 98 3.42 -4.63 -6.36
C VAL A 98 4.33 -3.56 -6.98
N LEU A 99 4.11 -2.27 -6.66
CA LEU A 99 4.97 -1.18 -7.11
C LEU A 99 6.43 -1.40 -6.69
N VAL A 100 6.65 -1.71 -5.42
CA VAL A 100 8.00 -1.97 -4.89
C VAL A 100 8.65 -3.17 -5.61
N ILE A 101 7.93 -4.28 -5.77
CA ILE A 101 8.43 -5.48 -6.47
C ILE A 101 8.76 -5.16 -7.94
N ALA A 102 7.93 -4.34 -8.61
CA ALA A 102 8.17 -3.95 -10.00
C ALA A 102 9.39 -3.03 -10.16
N CYS A 103 9.70 -2.21 -9.15
CA CYS A 103 10.82 -1.26 -9.15
C CYS A 103 12.16 -1.86 -8.71
N THR A 104 12.14 -2.98 -7.99
CA THR A 104 13.34 -3.63 -7.45
C THR A 104 13.69 -4.90 -8.23
N GLY A 105 14.97 -5.21 -8.36
CA GLY A 105 15.45 -6.38 -9.10
C GLY A 105 15.89 -7.55 -8.21
N THR A 106 16.06 -7.32 -6.90
CA THR A 106 16.43 -8.35 -5.91
C THR A 106 15.47 -8.34 -4.74
N MET A 107 15.28 -9.50 -4.12
CA MET A 107 14.38 -9.67 -2.99
C MET A 107 14.78 -8.81 -1.78
N LEU A 108 16.09 -8.72 -1.49
CA LEU A 108 16.60 -7.93 -0.37
C LEU A 108 16.26 -6.45 -0.55
N MET A 109 16.53 -5.90 -1.75
CA MET A 109 16.18 -4.51 -2.06
C MET A 109 14.68 -4.28 -2.07
N GLY A 110 13.90 -5.28 -2.49
CA GLY A 110 12.43 -5.25 -2.40
C GLY A 110 11.94 -5.15 -0.95
N ALA A 111 12.50 -5.93 -0.04
CA ALA A 111 12.14 -5.88 1.37
C ALA A 111 12.52 -4.53 2.01
N LEU A 112 13.72 -4.01 1.74
CA LEU A 112 14.17 -2.70 2.22
C LEU A 112 13.32 -1.55 1.66
N ALA A 113 13.05 -1.56 0.36
CA ALA A 113 12.23 -0.54 -0.28
C ALA A 113 10.77 -0.59 0.21
N TRP A 114 10.23 -1.77 0.49
CA TRP A 114 8.90 -1.94 1.07
C TRP A 114 8.85 -1.36 2.48
N ALA A 115 9.80 -1.71 3.35
CA ALA A 115 9.91 -1.14 4.69
C ALA A 115 10.05 0.38 4.61
N GLY A 116 10.93 0.89 3.74
CA GLY A 116 11.10 2.31 3.51
C GLY A 116 9.80 3.01 3.10
N LEU A 117 9.09 2.50 2.10
CA LEU A 117 7.83 3.10 1.62
C LEU A 117 6.79 3.23 2.74
N PHE A 118 6.72 2.24 3.63
CA PHE A 118 5.72 2.22 4.70
C PHE A 118 6.13 3.03 5.94
N THR A 119 7.43 3.19 6.23
CA THR A 119 7.93 3.88 7.43
C THR A 119 8.46 5.29 7.16
N TYR A 120 8.75 5.64 5.90
CA TYR A 120 9.41 6.90 5.54
C TYR A 120 8.73 8.15 6.10
N SER A 121 7.42 8.25 6.00
CA SER A 121 6.68 9.43 6.48
C SER A 121 6.76 9.60 8.00
N ILE A 122 6.85 8.50 8.73
CA ILE A 122 7.01 8.52 10.20
C ILE A 122 8.40 9.04 10.53
N ILE A 123 9.43 8.46 9.88
CA ILE A 123 10.83 8.88 10.09
C ILE A 123 10.99 10.35 9.76
N LEU A 124 10.49 10.79 8.60
CA LEU A 124 10.58 12.19 8.18
C LEU A 124 9.86 13.13 9.16
N ALA A 125 8.66 12.77 9.62
CA ALA A 125 7.91 13.57 10.59
C ALA A 125 8.64 13.70 11.93
N VAL A 126 9.22 12.60 12.42
CA VAL A 126 10.01 12.60 13.66
C VAL A 126 11.28 13.46 13.51
N MET A 127 12.00 13.34 12.37
CA MET A 127 13.20 14.14 12.12
C MET A 127 12.89 15.63 12.02
N LEU A 128 11.81 16.00 11.32
CA LEU A 128 11.36 17.40 11.25
C LEU A 128 10.95 17.96 12.62
N GLN A 129 10.31 17.16 13.46
CA GLN A 129 9.94 17.57 14.80
C GLN A 129 11.19 17.76 15.68
N LEU A 130 12.12 16.81 15.64
CA LEU A 130 13.35 16.86 16.41
C LEU A 130 14.21 18.07 16.01
N SER A 131 14.41 18.30 14.72
CA SER A 131 15.16 19.46 14.21
C SER A 131 14.45 20.79 14.57
N GLY A 132 13.11 20.83 14.53
CA GLY A 132 12.35 21.98 15.00
C GLY A 132 12.66 22.35 16.46
N HIS A 133 12.66 21.36 17.35
CA HIS A 133 13.01 21.57 18.77
C HIS A 133 14.47 21.95 19.00
N LEU A 134 15.40 21.47 18.15
CA LEU A 134 16.82 21.77 18.29
C LEU A 134 17.22 23.16 17.77
N PHE A 135 16.57 23.63 16.71
CA PHE A 135 16.97 24.89 16.04
C PHE A 135 16.12 26.10 16.39
N PHE A 136 14.91 25.88 16.97
CA PHE A 136 13.96 26.96 17.24
C PHE A 136 13.44 26.88 18.67
N ASP A 137 13.87 27.78 19.54
CA ASP A 137 13.40 27.90 20.95
C ASP A 137 11.88 28.16 21.05
N THR A 138 11.30 28.74 20.00
CA THR A 138 9.86 29.04 19.90
C THR A 138 9.07 27.97 19.16
N TRP A 139 9.66 26.79 18.92
CA TRP A 139 8.96 25.69 18.25
C TRP A 139 7.82 25.18 19.13
N TYR A 140 6.60 25.53 18.72
CA TYR A 140 5.40 25.12 19.42
C TYR A 140 4.77 23.90 18.75
N GLU A 141 4.40 22.90 19.52
CA GLU A 141 3.75 21.68 18.99
C GLU A 141 2.42 21.94 18.26
N GLY A 142 1.91 23.16 18.25
CA GLY A 142 0.70 23.59 17.52
C GLY A 142 0.89 23.92 16.03
N SER A 143 2.11 23.94 15.49
CA SER A 143 2.37 24.19 14.06
C SER A 143 2.09 22.98 13.17
N TYR A 144 1.05 22.23 13.47
CA TYR A 144 0.79 20.88 12.98
C TYR A 144 0.38 20.77 11.49
N GLY A 145 0.11 21.85 10.77
CA GLY A 145 -0.43 21.75 9.42
C GLY A 145 0.45 20.95 8.46
N ILE A 146 1.72 21.34 8.32
CA ILE A 146 2.66 20.69 7.39
C ILE A 146 3.13 19.35 7.96
N LEU A 147 3.47 19.30 9.25
CA LEU A 147 3.93 18.08 9.89
C LEU A 147 2.85 16.97 9.89
N ALA A 148 1.61 17.35 10.20
CA ALA A 148 0.47 16.45 10.12
C ALA A 148 0.21 15.98 8.68
N ALA A 149 0.35 16.84 7.69
CA ALA A 149 0.23 16.48 6.29
C ALA A 149 1.32 15.49 5.86
N VAL A 150 2.59 15.75 6.18
CA VAL A 150 3.71 14.85 5.89
C VAL A 150 3.50 13.49 6.54
N ARG A 151 3.13 13.46 7.82
CA ARG A 151 2.86 12.23 8.54
C ARG A 151 1.69 11.45 7.93
N ASN A 152 0.57 12.11 7.67
CA ASN A 152 -0.68 11.44 7.30
C ASN A 152 -0.78 11.09 5.80
N LEU A 153 -0.05 11.80 4.93
CA LEU A 153 -0.10 11.61 3.47
C LEU A 153 1.16 10.96 2.89
N GLY A 154 2.26 10.95 3.65
CA GLY A 154 3.57 10.56 3.15
C GLY A 154 3.78 9.06 2.94
N SER A 155 2.92 8.19 3.48
CA SER A 155 3.00 6.74 3.26
C SER A 155 1.64 6.07 3.19
N PRO A 156 1.50 4.95 2.45
CA PRO A 156 0.26 4.18 2.37
C PRO A 156 -0.24 3.72 3.74
N LEU A 157 0.67 3.38 4.66
CA LEU A 157 0.32 2.98 6.03
C LEU A 157 -0.38 4.11 6.77
N MET A 158 0.17 5.32 6.72
CA MET A 158 -0.38 6.46 7.44
C MET A 158 -1.71 6.95 6.88
N VAL A 159 -1.92 6.78 5.56
CA VAL A 159 -3.23 7.02 4.95
C VAL A 159 -4.28 6.08 5.53
N ILE A 160 -3.95 4.79 5.71
CA ILE A 160 -4.86 3.81 6.33
C ILE A 160 -5.11 4.15 7.80
N VAL A 161 -4.07 4.45 8.57
CA VAL A 161 -4.19 4.80 10.00
C VAL A 161 -5.05 6.05 10.16
N SER A 162 -4.77 7.11 9.41
CA SER A 162 -5.55 8.36 9.43
C SER A 162 -7.01 8.13 9.07
N PHE A 163 -7.29 7.21 8.13
CA PHE A 163 -8.64 6.85 7.76
C PHE A 163 -9.37 6.14 8.92
N ILE A 164 -8.72 5.18 9.59
CA ILE A 164 -9.29 4.43 10.73
C ILE A 164 -9.62 5.38 11.88
N ASP A 165 -8.69 6.28 12.23
CA ASP A 165 -8.87 7.26 13.30
C ASP A 165 -10.06 8.20 13.02
N ARG A 166 -10.17 8.68 11.79
CA ARG A 166 -11.27 9.58 11.38
C ARG A 166 -12.60 8.86 11.19
N TYR A 167 -12.57 7.58 10.83
CA TYR A 167 -13.77 6.75 10.74
C TYR A 167 -14.43 6.61 12.12
N SER A 168 -13.65 6.41 13.18
CA SER A 168 -14.15 6.34 14.56
C SER A 168 -14.73 7.66 15.06
N SER A 169 -14.25 8.81 14.58
CA SER A 169 -14.74 10.15 14.94
C SER A 169 -15.90 10.69 14.06
N GLY A 170 -16.39 9.89 13.10
CA GLY A 170 -17.53 10.26 12.25
C GLY A 170 -17.25 11.26 11.12
N SER A 171 -16.02 11.75 10.99
CA SER A 171 -15.62 12.78 10.01
C SER A 171 -14.66 12.19 8.96
N PHE A 172 -15.09 11.14 8.27
CA PHE A 172 -14.21 10.32 7.41
C PHE A 172 -14.24 10.69 5.91
N GLY A 173 -15.13 11.59 5.46
CA GLY A 173 -15.32 11.85 4.03
C GLY A 173 -14.06 12.34 3.30
N LYS A 174 -13.31 13.28 3.89
CA LYS A 174 -12.03 13.76 3.33
C LYS A 174 -10.98 12.64 3.29
N GLN A 175 -10.90 11.83 4.33
CA GLN A 175 -9.92 10.74 4.40
C GLN A 175 -10.26 9.60 3.43
N LEU A 176 -11.53 9.33 3.20
CA LEU A 176 -11.97 8.38 2.17
C LEU A 176 -11.54 8.85 0.78
N LEU A 177 -11.69 10.12 0.47
CA LEU A 177 -11.24 10.70 -0.80
C LEU A 177 -9.72 10.58 -0.96
N ILE A 178 -8.95 10.88 0.08
CA ILE A 178 -7.49 10.72 0.10
C ILE A 178 -7.11 9.24 -0.11
N LEU A 179 -7.77 8.32 0.57
CA LEU A 179 -7.55 6.89 0.42
C LEU A 179 -7.77 6.42 -1.03
N ILE A 180 -8.89 6.84 -1.64
CA ILE A 180 -9.22 6.50 -3.03
C ILE A 180 -8.21 7.12 -4.00
N LEU A 181 -7.83 8.38 -3.82
CA LEU A 181 -6.85 9.05 -4.66
C LEU A 181 -5.49 8.38 -4.57
N THR A 182 -5.02 8.08 -3.36
CA THR A 182 -3.74 7.38 -3.13
C THR A 182 -3.77 5.98 -3.74
N LEU A 183 -4.88 5.25 -3.59
CA LEU A 183 -5.08 3.96 -4.23
C LEU A 183 -4.94 4.05 -5.75
N PHE A 184 -5.59 5.04 -6.35
CA PHE A 184 -5.55 5.23 -7.81
C PHE A 184 -4.13 5.55 -8.31
N ILE A 185 -3.40 6.40 -7.59
CA ILE A 185 -2.00 6.72 -7.88
C ILE A 185 -1.13 5.46 -7.77
N MET A 186 -1.24 4.70 -6.69
CA MET A 186 -0.45 3.48 -6.49
C MET A 186 -0.77 2.40 -7.53
N ALA A 187 -2.04 2.25 -7.92
CA ALA A 187 -2.47 1.33 -8.97
C ALA A 187 -1.89 1.72 -10.33
N ALA A 188 -1.97 3.00 -10.70
CA ALA A 188 -1.43 3.51 -11.96
C ALA A 188 0.10 3.36 -12.03
N LEU A 189 0.81 3.73 -10.95
CA LEU A 189 2.26 3.60 -10.87
C LEU A 189 2.71 2.14 -10.93
N SER A 190 2.03 1.23 -10.22
CA SER A 190 2.36 -0.20 -10.22
C SER A 190 2.14 -0.82 -11.60
N TRP A 191 1.06 -0.45 -12.28
CA TRP A 191 0.78 -0.89 -13.65
C TRP A 191 1.82 -0.37 -14.65
N MET A 192 2.14 0.94 -14.60
CA MET A 192 3.18 1.54 -15.45
C MET A 192 4.55 0.92 -15.19
N ALA A 193 4.93 0.76 -13.93
CA ALA A 193 6.20 0.13 -13.56
C ALA A 193 6.26 -1.31 -14.07
N PHE A 194 5.21 -2.09 -13.89
CA PHE A 194 5.18 -3.47 -14.39
C PHE A 194 5.28 -3.55 -15.92
N CYS A 195 4.50 -2.75 -16.65
CA CYS A 195 4.48 -2.79 -18.11
C CYS A 195 5.79 -2.33 -18.77
N ARG A 196 6.49 -1.35 -18.14
CA ARG A 196 7.76 -0.81 -18.65
C ARG A 196 9.00 -1.56 -18.18
N ARG A 197 8.85 -2.53 -17.27
CA ARG A 197 9.98 -3.30 -16.74
C ARG A 197 10.68 -4.08 -17.86
N ARG A 198 12.00 -3.91 -17.97
CA ARG A 198 12.85 -4.72 -18.86
C ARG A 198 13.32 -5.96 -18.11
N SER A 199 13.31 -7.13 -18.79
CA SER A 199 13.78 -8.40 -18.23
C SER A 199 15.27 -8.37 -17.86
N GLU A 200 16.07 -7.63 -18.63
CA GLU A 200 17.53 -7.47 -18.46
C GLU A 200 17.94 -6.85 -17.11
N ASN A 201 17.01 -6.15 -16.44
CA ASN A 201 17.27 -5.49 -15.16
C ASN A 201 16.95 -6.38 -13.93
N THR A 202 16.59 -7.63 -14.15
CA THR A 202 16.37 -8.60 -13.07
C THR A 202 17.72 -8.95 -12.43
N GLY A 203 17.83 -8.86 -11.10
CA GLY A 203 19.07 -9.07 -10.34
C GLY A 203 19.83 -7.77 -10.02
N LYS A 204 19.51 -6.63 -10.64
CA LYS A 204 20.06 -5.34 -10.24
C LYS A 204 19.35 -4.84 -8.97
N ALA A 205 20.01 -3.97 -8.19
CA ALA A 205 19.39 -3.39 -7.00
C ALA A 205 18.10 -2.63 -7.35
N LEU A 206 18.18 -1.76 -8.37
CA LEU A 206 17.07 -1.00 -8.92
C LEU A 206 16.87 -1.36 -10.40
N VAL A 207 15.61 -1.47 -10.79
CA VAL A 207 15.22 -1.74 -12.18
C VAL A 207 15.34 -0.50 -13.05
N TYR A 208 15.11 0.68 -12.46
CA TYR A 208 15.09 1.97 -13.14
C TYR A 208 16.23 2.88 -12.65
N THR A 209 17.12 3.26 -13.52
CA THR A 209 18.27 4.13 -13.20
C THR A 209 17.87 5.52 -12.68
N TRP A 210 16.73 6.06 -13.16
CA TRP A 210 16.22 7.35 -12.68
C TRP A 210 15.76 7.34 -11.20
N MET A 211 15.57 6.16 -10.61
CA MET A 211 15.22 6.03 -9.19
C MET A 211 16.43 6.21 -8.26
N GLU A 212 17.66 6.04 -8.75
CA GLU A 212 18.88 6.22 -7.94
C GLU A 212 18.98 7.63 -7.32
N PRO A 213 18.84 8.73 -8.10
CA PRO A 213 18.87 10.07 -7.51
C PRO A 213 17.68 10.36 -6.61
N VAL A 214 16.50 9.79 -6.91
CA VAL A 214 15.31 9.94 -6.06
C VAL A 214 15.51 9.26 -4.70
N LEU A 215 16.02 8.02 -4.69
CA LEU A 215 16.30 7.30 -3.44
C LEU A 215 17.45 7.97 -2.66
N SER A 216 18.47 8.43 -3.34
CA SER A 216 19.55 9.21 -2.71
C SER A 216 19.00 10.46 -2.02
N ALA A 217 18.14 11.22 -2.68
CA ALA A 217 17.49 12.39 -2.07
C ALA A 217 16.59 12.02 -0.89
N LEU A 218 15.81 10.92 -1.00
CA LEU A 218 14.94 10.43 0.07
C LEU A 218 15.73 9.99 1.32
N ILE A 219 16.96 9.50 1.16
CA ILE A 219 17.83 9.11 2.28
C ILE A 219 18.55 10.33 2.85
N THR A 220 19.06 11.23 1.98
CA THR A 220 19.82 12.40 2.42
C THR A 220 18.98 13.44 3.15
N ILE A 221 17.70 13.61 2.81
CA ILE A 221 16.83 14.58 3.49
C ILE A 221 16.70 14.27 4.99
N PRO A 222 16.29 13.06 5.43
CA PRO A 222 16.23 12.76 6.86
C PRO A 222 17.59 12.76 7.55
N SER A 223 18.64 12.26 6.88
CA SER A 223 19.99 12.23 7.46
C SER A 223 20.64 13.61 7.61
N GLY A 224 20.20 14.60 6.82
CA GLY A 224 20.66 15.98 6.97
C GLY A 224 19.87 16.78 8.02
N LEU A 225 18.76 16.25 8.49
CA LEU A 225 17.93 16.85 9.55
C LEU A 225 18.26 16.30 10.95
N GLY A 226 18.99 15.19 11.05
CA GLY A 226 19.45 14.57 12.30
C GLY A 226 20.91 14.75 12.52
#